data_393ac62e5b824d44829770905e5510bf
#
_entry.id   393ac62e5b824d44829770905e5510bf
#
_cell.length_a   1.000
_cell.length_b   1.000
_cell.length_c   1.000
_cell.angle_alpha   90.00
_cell.angle_beta   90.00
_cell.angle_gamma   90.00
#
_symmetry.space_group_name_H-M   'P 1'
#
loop_
_entity.id
_entity.type
_entity.pdbx_description
1 polymer ?
#
loop_
_entity_poly.entity_id
_entity_poly.type
_entity_poly.pdbx_seq_one_letter_code
_entity_poly.pdbx_strand_id
1 'polypeptide(L)'
;NEKTSSLLQVLVSIQAQILIETPYCNEPGHEFQNGTPAGDKYNKEYNDHTRFFVMKSTMLDLLENPDSYPQFTEVIKTHFKLKKDYVINICEKWISESTKYADQMKKMLDKMKPLLNKL
;
A
#
# COMPACT_ATOMS: atom_id res chain seq x y z
N ASN A 1 -5.93 -27.82 -1.27
CA ASN A 1 -6.77 -28.86 -0.66
C ASN A 1 -8.13 -28.21 -0.31
N GLU A 2 -9.19 -28.57 -1.01
CA GLU A 2 -10.54 -27.98 -0.84
C GLU A 2 -11.07 -28.10 0.60
N LYS A 3 -10.60 -29.07 1.38
CA LYS A 3 -11.04 -29.27 2.76
C LYS A 3 -10.27 -28.42 3.80
N THR A 4 -9.11 -27.88 3.45
CA THR A 4 -8.22 -27.21 4.40
C THR A 4 -7.76 -25.82 3.96
N SER A 5 -8.06 -25.41 2.73
CA SER A 5 -7.66 -24.12 2.19
C SER A 5 -8.87 -23.26 1.86
N SER A 6 -8.87 -22.01 2.30
CA SER A 6 -9.90 -21.04 1.98
C SER A 6 -9.31 -19.80 1.33
N LEU A 7 -10.12 -19.06 0.58
CA LEU A 7 -9.72 -17.77 0.02
C LEU A 7 -9.19 -16.80 1.11
N LEU A 8 -9.83 -16.81 2.28
CA LEU A 8 -9.40 -16.00 3.41
C LEU A 8 -7.98 -16.35 3.85
N GLN A 9 -7.62 -17.63 3.93
CA GLN A 9 -6.25 -18.05 4.28
C GLN A 9 -5.23 -17.57 3.26
N VAL A 10 -5.55 -17.59 1.97
CA VAL A 10 -4.69 -17.05 0.91
C VAL A 10 -4.49 -15.55 1.10
N LEU A 11 -5.56 -14.78 1.32
CA LEU A 11 -5.47 -13.34 1.52
C LEU A 11 -4.68 -12.97 2.78
N VAL A 12 -4.90 -13.68 3.89
CA VAL A 12 -4.14 -13.50 5.14
C VAL A 12 -2.67 -13.84 4.93
N SER A 13 -2.35 -14.91 4.19
CA SER A 13 -0.95 -15.28 3.87
C SER A 13 -0.26 -14.21 3.03
N ILE A 14 -0.95 -13.66 2.03
CA ILE A 14 -0.43 -12.55 1.23
C ILE A 14 -0.11 -11.35 2.13
N GLN A 15 -1.06 -10.97 2.99
CA GLN A 15 -0.89 -9.85 3.92
C GLN A 15 0.29 -10.07 4.87
N ALA A 16 0.44 -11.27 5.41
CA ALA A 16 1.44 -11.56 6.44
C ALA A 16 2.84 -11.84 5.91
N GLN A 17 2.96 -12.31 4.66
CA GLN A 17 4.24 -12.81 4.12
C GLN A 17 4.74 -12.00 2.93
N ILE A 18 3.85 -11.36 2.17
CA ILE A 18 4.21 -10.62 0.96
C ILE A 18 4.21 -9.11 1.21
N LEU A 19 3.15 -8.60 1.88
CA LEU A 19 2.99 -7.17 2.15
C LEU A 19 3.69 -6.78 3.46
N ILE A 20 5.01 -7.04 3.54
CA ILE A 20 5.85 -6.77 4.70
C ILE A 20 6.75 -5.54 4.50
N GLU A 21 7.49 -5.13 5.52
CA GLU A 21 8.38 -3.95 5.45
C GLU A 21 9.64 -4.16 4.60
N THR A 22 10.03 -5.41 4.36
CA THR A 22 11.22 -5.77 3.58
C THR A 22 10.88 -6.62 2.33
N PRO A 23 9.97 -6.13 1.45
CA PRO A 23 9.45 -6.91 0.33
C PRO A 23 10.50 -7.25 -0.73
N TYR A 24 11.55 -6.44 -0.89
CA TYR A 24 12.67 -6.70 -1.79
C TYR A 24 13.36 -8.03 -1.48
N CYS A 25 13.50 -8.36 -0.19
CA CYS A 25 14.14 -9.60 0.23
C CYS A 25 13.27 -10.86 0.06
N ASN A 26 11.99 -10.71 -0.35
CA ASN A 26 11.13 -11.84 -0.71
C ASN A 26 11.35 -12.32 -2.17
N GLU A 27 12.06 -11.56 -2.98
CA GLU A 27 12.36 -11.97 -4.35
C GLU A 27 13.43 -13.08 -4.35
N PRO A 28 13.27 -14.13 -5.17
CA PRO A 28 14.25 -15.20 -5.28
C PRO A 28 15.65 -14.67 -5.58
N GLY A 29 16.63 -15.07 -4.78
CA GLY A 29 18.02 -14.63 -4.90
C GLY A 29 18.39 -13.39 -4.10
N HIS A 30 17.44 -12.78 -3.39
CA HIS A 30 17.68 -11.62 -2.52
C HIS A 30 17.49 -11.93 -1.01
N GLU A 31 17.09 -13.15 -0.67
CA GLU A 31 16.79 -13.56 0.73
C GLU A 31 18.00 -13.39 1.65
N PHE A 32 19.20 -13.65 1.13
CA PHE A 32 20.45 -13.53 1.88
C PHE A 32 20.84 -12.08 2.23
N GLN A 33 20.19 -11.10 1.59
CA GLN A 33 20.43 -9.68 1.86
C GLN A 33 19.63 -9.15 3.04
N ASN A 34 18.65 -9.92 3.51
CA ASN A 34 17.81 -9.52 4.64
C ASN A 34 18.68 -9.27 5.90
N GLY A 35 18.49 -8.11 6.53
CA GLY A 35 19.27 -7.69 7.68
C GLY A 35 20.71 -7.25 7.37
N THR A 36 21.07 -7.04 6.11
CA THR A 36 22.34 -6.44 5.72
C THR A 36 22.16 -4.96 5.34
N PRO A 37 23.22 -4.10 5.49
CA PRO A 37 23.14 -2.70 5.07
C PRO A 37 22.80 -2.51 3.59
N ALA A 38 23.22 -3.44 2.73
CA ALA A 38 22.88 -3.43 1.31
C ALA A 38 21.39 -3.74 1.10
N GLY A 39 20.88 -4.78 1.77
CA GLY A 39 19.45 -5.13 1.73
C GLY A 39 18.55 -4.02 2.25
N ASP A 40 18.94 -3.35 3.34
CA ASP A 40 18.20 -2.22 3.90
C ASP A 40 18.11 -1.06 2.90
N LYS A 41 19.21 -0.76 2.20
CA LYS A 41 19.23 0.25 1.14
C LYS A 41 18.28 -0.12 0.00
N TYR A 42 18.35 -1.35 -0.50
CA TYR A 42 17.49 -1.80 -1.61
C TYR A 42 16.02 -1.86 -1.20
N ASN A 43 15.71 -2.32 0.03
CA ASN A 43 14.35 -2.28 0.56
C ASN A 43 13.81 -0.85 0.63
N LYS A 44 14.63 0.11 1.05
CA LYS A 44 14.24 1.52 1.11
C LYS A 44 13.90 2.07 -0.28
N GLU A 45 14.73 1.82 -1.28
CA GLU A 45 14.51 2.26 -2.66
C GLU A 45 13.27 1.58 -3.28
N TYR A 46 13.11 0.28 -3.06
CA TYR A 46 11.95 -0.51 -3.50
C TYR A 46 10.65 0.00 -2.85
N ASN A 47 10.67 0.21 -1.54
CA ASN A 47 9.52 0.71 -0.80
C ASN A 47 9.13 2.12 -1.23
N ASP A 48 10.08 3.01 -1.48
CA ASP A 48 9.80 4.38 -1.94
C ASP A 48 9.03 4.36 -3.26
N HIS A 49 9.48 3.53 -4.21
CA HIS A 49 8.80 3.33 -5.50
C HIS A 49 7.41 2.69 -5.33
N THR A 50 7.32 1.62 -4.55
CA THR A 50 6.07 0.87 -4.35
C THR A 50 5.01 1.73 -3.65
N ARG A 51 5.39 2.45 -2.59
CA ARG A 51 4.49 3.36 -1.84
C ARG A 51 3.92 4.47 -2.73
N PHE A 52 4.74 5.03 -3.62
CA PHE A 52 4.28 6.00 -4.62
C PHE A 52 3.16 5.41 -5.50
N PHE A 53 3.35 4.19 -6.03
CA PHE A 53 2.34 3.56 -6.88
C PHE A 53 1.11 3.09 -6.09
N VAL A 54 1.26 2.65 -4.85
CA VAL A 54 0.14 2.33 -3.95
C VAL A 54 -0.72 3.58 -3.72
N MET A 55 -0.10 4.72 -3.39
CA MET A 55 -0.84 5.98 -3.21
C MET A 55 -1.54 6.41 -4.49
N LYS A 56 -0.89 6.25 -5.66
CA LYS A 56 -1.47 6.62 -6.94
C LYS A 56 -2.62 5.71 -7.33
N SER A 57 -2.34 4.42 -7.51
CA SER A 57 -3.25 3.50 -8.20
C SER A 57 -4.22 2.77 -7.26
N THR A 58 -3.82 2.53 -6.00
CA THR A 58 -4.67 1.79 -5.05
C THR A 58 -5.44 2.71 -4.11
N MET A 59 -4.97 3.94 -3.89
CA MET A 59 -5.65 4.87 -3.01
C MET A 59 -6.34 5.99 -3.82
N LEU A 60 -5.58 6.85 -4.52
CA LEU A 60 -6.14 8.00 -5.21
C LEU A 60 -7.09 7.59 -6.35
N ASP A 61 -6.65 6.70 -7.23
CA ASP A 61 -7.48 6.28 -8.38
C ASP A 61 -8.79 5.62 -7.91
N LEU A 62 -8.77 4.82 -6.83
CA LEU A 62 -9.99 4.22 -6.27
C LEU A 62 -10.88 5.24 -5.56
N LEU A 63 -10.31 6.27 -4.93
CA LEU A 63 -11.08 7.36 -4.31
C LEU A 63 -11.73 8.27 -5.36
N GLU A 64 -11.03 8.54 -6.47
CA GLU A 64 -11.57 9.32 -7.59
C GLU A 64 -12.63 8.54 -8.38
N ASN A 65 -12.46 7.22 -8.51
CA ASN A 65 -13.30 6.34 -9.32
C ASN A 65 -13.73 5.08 -8.56
N PRO A 66 -14.51 5.19 -7.47
CA PRO A 66 -14.89 4.04 -6.65
C PRO A 66 -15.74 3.01 -7.39
N ASP A 67 -16.39 3.41 -8.47
CA ASP A 67 -17.24 2.56 -9.31
C ASP A 67 -16.47 1.83 -10.43
N SER A 68 -15.14 1.96 -10.50
CA SER A 68 -14.29 1.21 -11.44
C SER A 68 -14.43 -0.31 -11.28
N TYR A 69 -14.81 -0.76 -10.09
CA TYR A 69 -15.11 -2.14 -9.76
C TYR A 69 -16.50 -2.23 -9.13
N PRO A 70 -17.59 -2.25 -9.93
CA PRO A 70 -18.96 -2.11 -9.43
C PRO A 70 -19.33 -3.10 -8.33
N GLN A 71 -18.79 -4.33 -8.36
CA GLN A 71 -19.02 -5.35 -7.35
C GLN A 71 -18.39 -5.03 -5.98
N PHE A 72 -17.42 -4.11 -5.97
CA PHE A 72 -16.66 -3.73 -4.77
C PHE A 72 -16.84 -2.26 -4.36
N THR A 73 -17.70 -1.49 -5.04
CA THR A 73 -17.92 -0.08 -4.74
C THR A 73 -18.19 0.19 -3.26
N GLU A 74 -19.12 -0.56 -2.65
CA GLU A 74 -19.47 -0.39 -1.24
C GLU A 74 -18.35 -0.83 -0.31
N VAL A 75 -17.60 -1.87 -0.67
CA VAL A 75 -16.42 -2.31 0.08
C VAL A 75 -15.34 -1.24 0.05
N ILE A 76 -15.05 -0.66 -1.11
CA ILE A 76 -14.06 0.40 -1.30
C ILE A 76 -14.43 1.62 -0.45
N LYS A 77 -15.66 2.14 -0.59
CA LYS A 77 -16.16 3.29 0.17
C LYS A 77 -16.10 3.04 1.68
N THR A 78 -16.60 1.90 2.12
CA THR A 78 -16.61 1.53 3.54
C THR A 78 -15.19 1.38 4.09
N HIS A 79 -14.28 0.76 3.34
CA HIS A 79 -12.88 0.61 3.74
C HIS A 79 -12.22 1.98 3.97
N PHE A 80 -12.30 2.89 3.01
CA PHE A 80 -11.70 4.22 3.14
C PHE A 80 -12.36 5.06 4.23
N LYS A 81 -13.68 4.95 4.40
CA LYS A 81 -14.39 5.60 5.50
C LYS A 81 -13.89 5.13 6.87
N LEU A 82 -13.79 3.82 7.09
CA LEU A 82 -13.35 3.24 8.36
C LEU A 82 -11.85 3.45 8.63
N LYS A 83 -11.02 3.54 7.58
CA LYS A 83 -9.57 3.64 7.67
C LYS A 83 -9.04 5.04 7.37
N LYS A 84 -9.89 6.04 7.26
CA LYS A 84 -9.54 7.41 6.86
C LYS A 84 -8.31 7.95 7.57
N ASP A 85 -8.34 7.99 8.90
CA ASP A 85 -7.24 8.56 9.70
C ASP A 85 -5.96 7.73 9.56
N TYR A 86 -6.10 6.41 9.51
CA TYR A 86 -4.97 5.52 9.28
C TYR A 86 -4.33 5.77 7.90
N VAL A 87 -5.14 5.92 6.84
CA VAL A 87 -4.65 6.19 5.48
C VAL A 87 -3.91 7.53 5.43
N ILE A 88 -4.45 8.57 6.05
CA ILE A 88 -3.78 9.88 6.10
C ILE A 88 -2.45 9.76 6.83
N ASN A 89 -2.43 9.18 8.03
CA ASN A 89 -1.23 9.05 8.85
C ASN A 89 -0.13 8.22 8.17
N ILE A 90 -0.51 7.11 7.52
CA ILE A 90 0.48 6.27 6.82
C ILE A 90 1.05 6.98 5.58
N CYS A 91 0.22 7.73 4.84
CA CYS A 91 0.71 8.53 3.71
C CYS A 91 1.66 9.64 4.18
N GLU A 92 1.36 10.34 5.27
CA GLU A 92 2.24 11.37 5.86
C GLU A 92 3.58 10.76 6.29
N LYS A 93 3.56 9.58 6.92
CA LYS A 93 4.77 8.81 7.25
C LYS A 93 5.57 8.49 5.99
N TRP A 94 4.95 7.92 4.96
CA TRP A 94 5.63 7.56 3.72
C TRP A 94 6.22 8.78 3.00
N ILE A 95 5.54 9.91 3.01
CA ILE A 95 6.05 11.17 2.45
C ILE A 95 7.31 11.61 3.19
N SER A 96 7.31 11.54 4.53
CA SER A 96 8.48 11.93 5.35
C SER A 96 9.69 11.01 5.16
N GLU A 97 9.47 9.75 4.81
CA GLU A 97 10.51 8.76 4.56
C GLU A 97 10.98 8.73 3.09
N SER A 98 10.19 9.29 2.17
CA SER A 98 10.48 9.26 0.73
C SER A 98 11.65 10.18 0.38
N THR A 99 12.55 9.64 -0.46
CA THR A 99 13.69 10.39 -0.97
C THR A 99 13.48 10.90 -2.40
N LYS A 100 12.60 10.23 -3.16
CA LYS A 100 12.42 10.48 -4.59
C LYS A 100 11.05 11.04 -4.96
N TYR A 101 10.01 10.64 -4.23
CA TYR A 101 8.62 10.89 -4.61
C TYR A 101 7.86 11.80 -3.64
N ALA A 102 8.51 12.37 -2.62
CA ALA A 102 7.87 13.13 -1.55
C ALA A 102 6.90 14.21 -2.07
N ASP A 103 7.33 15.05 -3.02
CA ASP A 103 6.50 16.14 -3.55
C ASP A 103 5.27 15.62 -4.33
N GLN A 104 5.44 14.55 -5.10
CA GLN A 104 4.34 13.95 -5.85
C GLN A 104 3.34 13.27 -4.92
N MET A 105 3.84 12.53 -3.92
CA MET A 105 3.01 11.89 -2.89
C MET A 105 2.25 12.92 -2.05
N LYS A 106 2.87 14.06 -1.73
CA LYS A 106 2.21 15.18 -1.04
C LYS A 106 1.05 15.72 -1.86
N LYS A 107 1.25 15.99 -3.16
CA LYS A 107 0.17 16.44 -4.06
C LYS A 107 -0.97 15.41 -4.15
N MET A 108 -0.66 14.10 -4.13
CA MET A 108 -1.69 13.05 -4.10
C MET A 108 -2.46 13.07 -2.78
N LEU A 109 -1.78 13.18 -1.64
CA LEU A 109 -2.44 13.24 -0.34
C LEU A 109 -3.36 14.47 -0.23
N ASP A 110 -2.93 15.63 -0.74
CA ASP A 110 -3.76 16.84 -0.77
C ASP A 110 -5.05 16.66 -1.61
N LYS A 111 -5.00 15.85 -2.66
CA LYS A 111 -6.21 15.47 -3.43
C LYS A 111 -7.06 14.42 -2.70
N MET A 112 -6.43 13.48 -2.00
CA MET A 112 -7.14 12.40 -1.28
C MET A 112 -7.91 12.93 -0.07
N LYS A 113 -7.36 13.90 0.69
CA LYS A 113 -8.00 14.45 1.91
C LYS A 113 -9.45 14.90 1.69
N PRO A 114 -9.78 15.74 0.69
CA PRO A 114 -11.17 16.13 0.45
C PRO A 114 -12.07 14.97 0.00
N LEU A 115 -11.54 13.97 -0.73
CA LEU A 115 -12.29 12.79 -1.14
C LEU A 115 -12.64 11.91 0.07
N LEU A 116 -11.66 11.68 0.95
CA LEU A 116 -11.86 10.94 2.20
C LEU A 116 -12.86 11.64 3.14
N ASN A 117 -12.94 12.97 3.10
CA ASN A 117 -13.88 13.72 3.91
C ASN A 117 -15.34 13.65 3.42
N LYS A 118 -15.55 13.27 2.16
CA LYS A 118 -16.89 13.14 1.55
C LYS A 118 -17.52 11.75 1.77
N LEU A 119 -16.74 10.76 2.21
CA LEU A 119 -17.23 9.41 2.52
C LEU A 119 -17.88 9.34 3.91
#